data_f698cf7e65c474166adf42158cf6fa5c
#
_entry.id   f698cf7e65c474166adf42158cf6fa5c
#
_cell.length_a   1.000
_cell.length_b   1.000
_cell.length_c   1.000
_cell.angle_alpha   90.00
_cell.angle_beta   90.00
_cell.angle_gamma   90.00
#
_symmetry.space_group_name_H-M   'P 1'
#
loop_
_entity.id
_entity.type
_entity.pdbx_description
1 polymer ?
#
loop_
_entity_poly.entity_id
_entity_poly.type
_entity_poly.pdbx_seq_one_letter_code
_entity_poly.pdbx_strand_id
1 'polypeptide(L)'
;MMIIVRLFPKSDLNKIWNHVENVIAKEKSEVVTPLYATQAEGMMNVGIIFDVKDPDNISHFLTETLSKFDECHHSKTISLMKPVFFPIPKKKPENIQRFVIRIYTHPKNYKIIYNYLINYKYPFNLFPIYVSYSLGDEDIVMNIAADSAQTVNNFLREKIRTMDGVDSSSFYPVVKAKRFATLEKLIETQRKHLAEEAKKIPETEMDKEFDWVENFEEYAMLTGALPGDI
;
A
#
# COMPACT_ATOMS: atom_id res chain seq x y z
N MET A 1 -11.17 6.79 -4.68
CA MET A 1 -10.03 5.98 -5.19
C MET A 1 -8.83 6.17 -4.28
N MET A 2 -7.92 5.19 -4.24
CA MET A 2 -6.67 5.36 -3.51
C MET A 2 -5.51 5.67 -4.45
N ILE A 3 -4.62 6.55 -4.03
CA ILE A 3 -3.41 6.92 -4.76
C ILE A 3 -2.20 6.94 -3.83
N ILE A 4 -1.01 6.76 -4.40
CA ILE A 4 0.26 7.12 -3.76
C ILE A 4 0.77 8.39 -4.42
N VAL A 5 1.06 9.41 -3.62
CA VAL A 5 1.85 10.56 -4.06
C VAL A 5 3.26 10.40 -3.50
N ARG A 6 4.25 10.28 -4.38
CA ARG A 6 5.68 10.26 -4.02
C ARG A 6 6.24 11.65 -4.16
N LEU A 7 6.83 12.16 -3.08
CA LEU A 7 7.45 13.48 -3.00
C LEU A 7 8.97 13.34 -3.04
N PHE A 8 9.60 13.95 -4.01
CA PHE A 8 11.06 13.91 -4.20
C PHE A 8 11.67 15.24 -3.73
N PRO A 9 12.68 15.20 -2.83
CA PRO A 9 13.29 16.41 -2.31
C PRO A 9 14.21 17.10 -3.31
N LYS A 10 14.39 18.41 -3.15
CA LYS A 10 15.48 19.15 -3.78
C LYS A 10 16.85 18.80 -3.16
N SER A 11 16.90 18.69 -1.85
CA SER A 11 18.16 18.49 -1.11
C SER A 11 18.05 17.53 0.06
N ASP A 12 16.98 17.61 0.89
CA ASP A 12 16.88 16.91 2.16
C ASP A 12 15.51 16.22 2.32
N LEU A 13 15.57 14.89 2.42
CA LEU A 13 14.39 14.05 2.61
C LEU A 13 13.71 14.29 3.98
N ASN A 14 14.46 14.70 5.01
CA ASN A 14 13.88 15.01 6.32
C ASN A 14 12.99 16.25 6.28
N LYS A 15 13.28 17.23 5.43
CA LYS A 15 12.43 18.40 5.26
C LYS A 15 11.07 18.00 4.66
N ILE A 16 11.07 17.08 3.67
CA ILE A 16 9.85 16.48 3.14
C ILE A 16 9.07 15.79 4.27
N TRP A 17 9.76 14.96 5.05
CA TRP A 17 9.11 14.22 6.15
C TRP A 17 8.47 15.17 7.17
N ASN A 18 9.19 16.21 7.59
CA ASN A 18 8.67 17.22 8.53
C ASN A 18 7.44 17.95 7.97
N HIS A 19 7.42 18.24 6.67
CA HIS A 19 6.25 18.82 6.00
C HIS A 19 5.05 17.88 6.05
N VAL A 20 5.27 16.59 5.75
CA VAL A 20 4.24 15.56 5.85
C VAL A 20 3.67 15.47 7.27
N GLU A 21 4.51 15.53 8.29
CA GLU A 21 4.06 15.45 9.69
C GLU A 21 3.33 16.69 10.18
N ASN A 22 3.74 17.87 9.75
CA ASN A 22 3.25 19.12 10.31
C ASN A 22 2.16 19.80 9.49
N VAL A 23 2.13 19.57 8.18
CA VAL A 23 1.19 20.21 7.26
C VAL A 23 0.18 19.17 6.77
N ILE A 24 0.62 18.14 6.05
CA ILE A 24 -0.26 17.15 5.42
C ILE A 24 -1.06 16.37 6.46
N ALA A 25 -0.44 16.04 7.61
CA ALA A 25 -1.13 15.34 8.70
C ALA A 25 -2.30 16.14 9.31
N LYS A 26 -2.26 17.46 9.20
CA LYS A 26 -3.28 18.37 9.74
C LYS A 26 -4.32 18.79 8.70
N GLU A 27 -4.10 18.47 7.47
CA GLU A 27 -5.01 18.84 6.37
C GLU A 27 -6.26 17.97 6.43
N LYS A 28 -7.34 18.58 6.94
CA LYS A 28 -8.66 17.96 6.99
C LYS A 28 -9.43 18.33 5.73
N SER A 29 -9.06 17.76 4.60
CA SER A 29 -9.89 17.86 3.41
C SER A 29 -10.86 16.67 3.39
N GLU A 30 -12.14 16.95 3.21
CA GLU A 30 -13.14 15.89 2.99
C GLU A 30 -12.97 15.19 1.63
N VAL A 31 -12.14 15.74 0.79
CA VAL A 31 -12.00 15.37 -0.63
C VAL A 31 -10.73 14.56 -0.87
N VAL A 32 -9.64 14.92 -0.17
CA VAL A 32 -8.34 14.23 -0.21
C VAL A 32 -7.90 13.95 1.22
N THR A 33 -7.95 12.69 1.63
CA THR A 33 -7.64 12.28 3.00
C THR A 33 -6.34 11.49 3.04
N PRO A 34 -5.30 11.96 3.74
CA PRO A 34 -4.09 11.15 3.93
C PRO A 34 -4.38 9.95 4.83
N LEU A 35 -3.91 8.79 4.43
CA LEU A 35 -4.10 7.52 5.15
C LEU A 35 -2.82 7.05 5.81
N TYR A 36 -1.71 7.06 5.06
CA TYR A 36 -0.46 6.49 5.51
C TYR A 36 0.73 7.11 4.76
N ALA A 37 1.82 7.40 5.45
CA ALA A 37 3.06 7.88 4.85
C ALA A 37 4.24 6.96 5.20
N THR A 38 5.16 6.79 4.25
CA THR A 38 6.41 6.03 4.41
C THR A 38 7.59 6.75 3.80
N GLN A 39 8.72 6.62 4.49
CA GLN A 39 10.05 6.89 3.96
C GLN A 39 10.83 5.58 4.02
N ALA A 40 11.35 5.10 2.90
CA ALA A 40 12.13 3.87 2.83
C ALA A 40 13.58 4.17 2.45
N GLU A 41 14.51 3.38 2.98
CA GLU A 41 15.93 3.47 2.69
C GLU A 41 16.19 3.16 1.21
N GLY A 42 17.09 3.90 0.57
CA GLY A 42 17.38 3.75 -0.86
C GLY A 42 16.32 4.34 -1.80
N MET A 43 15.15 4.73 -1.27
CA MET A 43 14.14 5.47 -2.03
C MET A 43 14.27 6.95 -1.72
N MET A 44 14.69 7.74 -2.72
CA MET A 44 14.87 9.19 -2.59
C MET A 44 13.52 9.95 -2.58
N ASN A 45 12.51 9.42 -1.89
CA ASN A 45 11.19 10.03 -1.79
C ASN A 45 10.45 9.64 -0.50
N VAL A 46 9.42 10.40 -0.19
CA VAL A 46 8.38 10.04 0.79
C VAL A 46 7.12 9.68 0.03
N GLY A 47 6.59 8.48 0.24
CA GLY A 47 5.33 8.04 -0.33
C GLY A 47 4.19 8.28 0.64
N ILE A 48 3.09 8.88 0.17
CA ILE A 48 1.88 9.11 0.96
C ILE A 48 0.70 8.48 0.24
N ILE A 49 -0.04 7.61 0.94
CA ILE A 49 -1.29 7.06 0.44
C ILE A 49 -2.43 8.01 0.84
N PHE A 50 -3.22 8.38 -0.15
CA PHE A 50 -4.43 9.17 0.02
C PHE A 50 -5.67 8.38 -0.41
N ASP A 51 -6.78 8.62 0.30
CA ASP A 51 -8.12 8.35 -0.21
C ASP A 51 -8.64 9.62 -0.88
N VAL A 52 -9.09 9.49 -2.12
CA VAL A 52 -9.55 10.60 -2.96
C VAL A 52 -10.95 10.27 -3.44
N LYS A 53 -11.91 11.14 -3.13
CA LYS A 53 -13.31 10.96 -3.52
C LYS A 53 -13.52 11.21 -5.02
N ASP A 54 -12.84 12.24 -5.54
CA ASP A 54 -12.94 12.65 -6.93
C ASP A 54 -11.53 12.86 -7.52
N PRO A 55 -11.20 12.24 -8.68
CA PRO A 55 -9.91 12.43 -9.34
C PRO A 55 -9.56 13.89 -9.61
N ASP A 56 -10.52 14.76 -9.92
CA ASP A 56 -10.27 16.18 -10.20
C ASP A 56 -9.70 16.92 -8.99
N ASN A 57 -9.98 16.44 -7.78
CA ASN A 57 -9.44 17.02 -6.55
C ASN A 57 -7.95 16.73 -6.34
N ILE A 58 -7.40 15.74 -7.04
CA ILE A 58 -5.95 15.48 -7.03
C ILE A 58 -5.22 16.67 -7.63
N SER A 59 -5.73 17.20 -8.76
CA SER A 59 -5.14 18.35 -9.42
C SER A 59 -5.09 19.55 -8.46
N HIS A 60 -6.20 19.84 -7.78
CA HIS A 60 -6.26 20.92 -6.80
C HIS A 60 -5.26 20.71 -5.64
N PHE A 61 -5.19 19.51 -5.08
CA PHE A 61 -4.23 19.19 -4.03
C PHE A 61 -2.77 19.39 -4.50
N LEU A 62 -2.42 18.91 -5.69
CA LEU A 62 -1.08 19.05 -6.25
C LEU A 62 -0.73 20.52 -6.53
N THR A 63 -1.67 21.30 -7.06
CA THR A 63 -1.44 22.69 -7.44
C THR A 63 -1.54 23.67 -6.28
N GLU A 64 -2.37 23.42 -5.28
CA GLU A 64 -2.60 24.35 -4.18
C GLU A 64 -1.87 23.98 -2.89
N THR A 65 -1.71 22.69 -2.61
CA THR A 65 -1.06 22.24 -1.37
C THR A 65 0.42 21.93 -1.60
N LEU A 66 0.72 21.08 -2.58
CA LEU A 66 2.12 20.68 -2.81
C LEU A 66 2.94 21.75 -3.52
N SER A 67 2.34 22.60 -4.34
CA SER A 67 3.05 23.70 -5.00
C SER A 67 3.68 24.72 -4.03
N LYS A 68 3.10 24.84 -2.83
CA LYS A 68 3.61 25.72 -1.76
C LYS A 68 4.78 25.11 -0.99
N PHE A 69 5.18 23.89 -1.33
CA PHE A 69 6.26 23.21 -0.64
C PHE A 69 7.57 23.31 -1.42
N ASP A 70 8.37 24.33 -1.11
CA ASP A 70 9.59 24.69 -1.82
C ASP A 70 10.65 23.57 -1.86
N GLU A 71 10.72 22.70 -0.85
CA GLU A 71 11.67 21.58 -0.81
C GLU A 71 11.28 20.41 -1.70
N CYS A 72 10.05 20.35 -2.22
CA CYS A 72 9.65 19.36 -3.18
C CYS A 72 10.16 19.71 -4.58
N HIS A 73 11.05 18.88 -5.13
CA HIS A 73 11.56 19.06 -6.48
C HIS A 73 10.50 18.66 -7.52
N HIS A 74 9.90 17.48 -7.32
CA HIS A 74 8.80 16.97 -8.13
C HIS A 74 7.99 15.94 -7.35
N SER A 75 6.81 15.66 -7.84
CA SER A 75 5.96 14.60 -7.31
C SER A 75 5.60 13.59 -8.40
N LYS A 76 5.29 12.36 -7.99
CA LYS A 76 4.77 11.32 -8.87
C LYS A 76 3.53 10.73 -8.24
N THR A 77 2.41 10.78 -8.97
CA THR A 77 1.14 10.20 -8.53
C THR A 77 0.94 8.85 -9.17
N ILE A 78 0.58 7.87 -8.37
CA ILE A 78 0.39 6.47 -8.75
C ILE A 78 -0.98 6.05 -8.26
N SER A 79 -1.82 5.52 -9.15
CA SER A 79 -3.12 4.97 -8.76
C SER A 79 -2.97 3.59 -8.16
N LEU A 80 -3.63 3.36 -7.03
CA LEU A 80 -3.76 2.04 -6.40
C LEU A 80 -5.10 1.42 -6.81
N MET A 81 -5.04 0.24 -7.40
CA MET A 81 -6.21 -0.50 -7.82
C MET A 81 -6.36 -1.76 -6.99
N LYS A 82 -7.59 -2.02 -6.54
CA LYS A 82 -7.91 -3.18 -5.67
C LYS A 82 -6.94 -3.31 -4.49
N PRO A 83 -6.72 -2.25 -3.68
CA PRO A 83 -5.84 -2.34 -2.52
C PRO A 83 -6.45 -3.26 -1.47
N VAL A 84 -5.68 -4.23 -0.98
CA VAL A 84 -6.06 -5.12 0.14
C VAL A 84 -5.19 -4.79 1.33
N PHE A 85 -5.81 -4.35 2.43
CA PHE A 85 -5.17 -4.15 3.72
C PHE A 85 -5.37 -5.39 4.59
N PHE A 86 -4.30 -5.85 5.21
CA PHE A 86 -4.32 -7.04 6.04
C PHE A 86 -4.35 -6.67 7.53
N PRO A 87 -5.06 -7.46 8.35
CA PRO A 87 -5.01 -7.30 9.79
C PRO A 87 -3.59 -7.63 10.28
N ILE A 88 -3.11 -6.86 11.26
CA ILE A 88 -1.80 -7.13 11.86
C ILE A 88 -1.94 -8.28 12.85
N PRO A 89 -1.11 -9.35 12.77
CA PRO A 89 -1.17 -10.47 13.68
C PRO A 89 -1.00 -10.04 15.14
N LYS A 90 -1.81 -10.59 16.06
CA LYS A 90 -1.70 -10.34 17.51
C LYS A 90 -0.34 -10.79 18.06
N LYS A 91 0.14 -11.96 17.61
CA LYS A 91 1.48 -12.46 17.92
C LYS A 91 2.40 -12.12 16.76
N LYS A 92 3.44 -11.37 17.03
CA LYS A 92 4.45 -10.96 16.07
C LYS A 92 5.83 -11.10 16.71
N PRO A 93 6.91 -11.30 15.93
CA PRO A 93 8.28 -11.27 16.42
C PRO A 93 8.58 -9.93 17.12
N GLU A 94 9.51 -9.94 18.09
CA GLU A 94 9.89 -8.74 18.84
C GLU A 94 10.55 -7.68 17.95
N ASN A 95 11.38 -8.10 17.00
CA ASN A 95 12.13 -7.22 16.09
C ASN A 95 11.50 -7.19 14.71
N ILE A 96 10.39 -6.47 14.56
CA ILE A 96 9.71 -6.32 13.29
C ILE A 96 10.18 -5.08 12.55
N GLN A 97 10.61 -5.27 11.31
CA GLN A 97 10.88 -4.22 10.34
C GLN A 97 9.82 -4.21 9.24
N ARG A 98 9.55 -3.04 8.69
CA ARG A 98 8.64 -2.89 7.54
C ARG A 98 9.44 -2.69 6.27
N PHE A 99 8.88 -3.16 5.16
CA PHE A 99 9.51 -3.06 3.84
C PHE A 99 8.47 -2.67 2.79
N VAL A 100 8.85 -1.77 1.91
CA VAL A 100 8.13 -1.53 0.66
C VAL A 100 8.68 -2.49 -0.37
N ILE A 101 7.81 -3.23 -1.05
CA ILE A 101 8.16 -4.13 -2.15
C ILE A 101 7.52 -3.58 -3.43
N ARG A 102 8.30 -3.60 -4.50
CA ARG A 102 7.87 -3.30 -5.86
C ARG A 102 8.05 -4.52 -6.72
N ILE A 103 7.05 -4.86 -7.50
CA ILE A 103 7.09 -5.99 -8.43
C ILE A 103 6.73 -5.46 -9.81
N TYR A 104 7.55 -5.82 -10.78
CA TYR A 104 7.34 -5.56 -12.19
C TYR A 104 7.05 -6.90 -12.86
N THR A 105 5.99 -6.95 -13.65
CA THR A 105 5.49 -8.21 -14.19
C THR A 105 4.84 -8.02 -15.55
N HIS A 106 4.88 -9.05 -16.36
CA HIS A 106 4.20 -9.04 -17.64
C HIS A 106 2.67 -8.92 -17.46
N PRO A 107 1.95 -8.08 -18.24
CA PRO A 107 0.51 -7.84 -18.09
C PRO A 107 -0.36 -9.09 -18.01
N LYS A 108 0.00 -10.15 -18.75
CA LYS A 108 -0.71 -11.44 -18.73
C LYS A 108 -0.74 -12.11 -17.36
N ASN A 109 0.23 -11.80 -16.50
CA ASN A 109 0.46 -12.45 -15.21
C ASN A 109 0.02 -11.60 -14.02
N TYR A 110 -0.44 -10.34 -14.23
CA TYR A 110 -0.87 -9.44 -13.16
C TYR A 110 -1.84 -10.11 -12.19
N LYS A 111 -2.92 -10.67 -12.71
CA LYS A 111 -3.97 -11.30 -11.88
C LYS A 111 -3.43 -12.51 -11.12
N ILE A 112 -2.61 -13.34 -11.74
CA ILE A 112 -2.04 -14.54 -11.13
C ILE A 112 -1.14 -14.18 -9.96
N ILE A 113 -0.22 -13.24 -10.17
CA ILE A 113 0.75 -12.82 -9.15
C ILE A 113 0.04 -12.09 -7.99
N TYR A 114 -0.88 -11.18 -8.31
CA TYR A 114 -1.66 -10.49 -7.30
C TYR A 114 -2.49 -11.45 -6.45
N ASN A 115 -3.25 -12.38 -7.08
CA ASN A 115 -4.03 -13.38 -6.38
C ASN A 115 -3.14 -14.30 -5.51
N TYR A 116 -1.96 -14.66 -6.00
CA TYR A 116 -1.00 -15.39 -5.18
C TYR A 116 -0.62 -14.60 -3.92
N LEU A 117 -0.30 -13.30 -4.06
CA LEU A 117 0.12 -12.48 -2.93
C LEU A 117 -0.98 -12.29 -1.89
N ILE A 118 -2.23 -12.09 -2.31
CA ILE A 118 -3.33 -11.88 -1.36
C ILE A 118 -3.81 -13.17 -0.68
N ASN A 119 -3.57 -14.34 -1.29
CA ASN A 119 -3.96 -15.65 -0.75
C ASN A 119 -2.78 -16.45 -0.17
N TYR A 120 -1.56 -15.91 -0.22
CA TYR A 120 -0.38 -16.61 0.30
C TYR A 120 -0.47 -16.79 1.81
N LYS A 121 -0.22 -18.00 2.29
CA LYS A 121 -0.13 -18.28 3.73
C LYS A 121 1.23 -17.81 4.26
N TYR A 122 1.27 -16.58 4.70
CA TYR A 122 2.49 -15.96 5.21
C TYR A 122 2.94 -16.65 6.51
N PRO A 123 4.24 -16.95 6.67
CA PRO A 123 4.76 -17.48 7.91
C PRO A 123 4.72 -16.43 9.03
N PHE A 124 4.83 -16.88 10.29
CA PHE A 124 4.77 -16.04 11.49
C PHE A 124 5.72 -14.82 11.46
N ASN A 125 6.90 -14.99 10.87
CA ASN A 125 7.94 -13.93 10.82
C ASN A 125 7.87 -13.04 9.56
N LEU A 126 6.83 -13.16 8.75
CA LEU A 126 6.62 -12.40 7.53
C LEU A 126 5.11 -12.21 7.31
N PHE A 127 4.60 -11.00 7.32
CA PHE A 127 3.17 -10.76 7.07
C PHE A 127 2.93 -9.47 6.28
N PRO A 128 1.93 -9.46 5.39
CA PRO A 128 1.60 -8.29 4.59
C PRO A 128 0.89 -7.23 5.44
N ILE A 129 1.06 -5.96 5.07
CA ILE A 129 0.30 -4.82 5.58
C ILE A 129 -0.71 -4.39 4.54
N TYR A 130 -0.28 -4.27 3.29
CA TYR A 130 -1.18 -4.11 2.15
C TYR A 130 -0.53 -4.62 0.86
N VAL A 131 -1.38 -5.00 -0.10
CA VAL A 131 -1.02 -5.36 -1.48
C VAL A 131 -1.96 -4.61 -2.42
N SER A 132 -1.46 -4.09 -3.52
CA SER A 132 -2.26 -3.41 -4.54
C SER A 132 -1.64 -3.54 -5.90
N TYR A 133 -2.48 -3.61 -6.94
CA TYR A 133 -2.02 -3.19 -8.26
C TYR A 133 -1.68 -1.71 -8.23
N SER A 134 -0.75 -1.30 -9.08
CA SER A 134 -0.44 0.11 -9.26
C SER A 134 -0.37 0.49 -10.74
N LEU A 135 -0.77 1.72 -11.03
CA LEU A 135 -0.63 2.32 -12.35
C LEU A 135 0.31 3.52 -12.24
N GLY A 136 1.43 3.45 -12.93
CA GLY A 136 2.32 4.60 -13.08
C GLY A 136 3.81 4.34 -12.86
N ASP A 137 4.23 3.29 -12.15
CA ASP A 137 5.64 2.94 -11.94
C ASP A 137 5.83 1.43 -11.88
N GLU A 138 5.71 0.83 -10.70
CA GLU A 138 5.61 -0.61 -10.53
C GLU A 138 4.21 -1.13 -10.91
N ASP A 139 4.09 -2.43 -11.16
CA ASP A 139 2.82 -3.07 -11.48
C ASP A 139 2.07 -3.54 -10.24
N ILE A 140 2.81 -4.03 -9.25
CA ILE A 140 2.28 -4.39 -7.93
C ILE A 140 3.16 -3.75 -6.87
N VAL A 141 2.52 -3.09 -5.91
CA VAL A 141 3.16 -2.57 -4.71
C VAL A 141 2.62 -3.29 -3.49
N MET A 142 3.51 -3.66 -2.58
CA MET A 142 3.10 -4.16 -1.28
C MET A 142 3.93 -3.56 -0.15
N ASN A 143 3.34 -3.48 1.02
CA ASN A 143 4.02 -3.22 2.26
C ASN A 143 3.97 -4.49 3.10
N ILE A 144 5.10 -4.93 3.61
CA ILE A 144 5.23 -6.16 4.36
C ILE A 144 6.03 -5.90 5.64
N ALA A 145 5.74 -6.66 6.67
CA ALA A 145 6.53 -6.66 7.90
C ALA A 145 7.24 -8.00 8.05
N ALA A 146 8.49 -7.97 8.47
CA ALA A 146 9.31 -9.17 8.68
C ALA A 146 10.31 -8.98 9.83
N ASP A 147 10.81 -10.07 10.36
CA ASP A 147 11.87 -10.07 11.38
C ASP A 147 13.23 -9.58 10.84
N SER A 148 13.46 -9.73 9.54
CA SER A 148 14.72 -9.33 8.91
C SER A 148 14.59 -9.05 7.41
N ALA A 149 15.53 -8.27 6.87
CA ALA A 149 15.68 -8.09 5.42
C ALA A 149 15.99 -9.42 4.70
N GLN A 150 16.68 -10.34 5.36
CA GLN A 150 16.98 -11.66 4.80
C GLN A 150 15.70 -12.48 4.59
N THR A 151 14.75 -12.44 5.52
CA THR A 151 13.44 -13.09 5.39
C THR A 151 12.68 -12.57 4.16
N VAL A 152 12.66 -11.23 3.96
CA VAL A 152 12.04 -10.63 2.78
C VAL A 152 12.77 -11.04 1.50
N ASN A 153 14.10 -11.01 1.48
CA ASN A 153 14.90 -11.43 0.33
C ASN A 153 14.65 -12.89 -0.05
N ASN A 154 14.59 -13.79 0.94
CA ASN A 154 14.27 -15.20 0.71
C ASN A 154 12.86 -15.37 0.11
N PHE A 155 11.86 -14.68 0.67
CA PHE A 155 10.50 -14.69 0.12
C PHE A 155 10.47 -14.23 -1.33
N LEU A 156 11.10 -13.11 -1.66
CA LEU A 156 11.17 -12.62 -3.03
C LEU A 156 11.89 -13.60 -3.96
N ARG A 157 13.04 -14.14 -3.54
CA ARG A 157 13.83 -15.06 -4.35
C ARG A 157 13.11 -16.38 -4.60
N GLU A 158 12.47 -16.94 -3.58
CA GLU A 158 11.95 -18.31 -3.63
C GLU A 158 10.47 -18.39 -4.06
N LYS A 159 9.71 -17.33 -3.84
CA LYS A 159 8.28 -17.33 -4.09
C LYS A 159 7.86 -16.39 -5.21
N ILE A 160 8.48 -15.23 -5.33
CA ILE A 160 8.03 -14.20 -6.28
C ILE A 160 8.83 -14.28 -7.59
N ARG A 161 10.17 -14.24 -7.52
CA ARG A 161 11.04 -14.24 -8.71
C ARG A 161 11.02 -15.56 -9.48
N THR A 162 10.50 -16.62 -8.88
CA THR A 162 10.30 -17.92 -9.54
C THR A 162 8.98 -18.05 -10.27
N MET A 163 8.07 -17.07 -10.09
CA MET A 163 6.79 -17.07 -10.79
C MET A 163 6.98 -16.64 -12.25
N ASP A 164 6.29 -17.34 -13.15
CA ASP A 164 6.28 -16.97 -14.55
C ASP A 164 5.74 -15.54 -14.75
N GLY A 165 6.42 -14.76 -15.60
CA GLY A 165 6.06 -13.38 -15.92
C GLY A 165 6.44 -12.34 -14.86
N VAL A 166 7.19 -12.67 -13.82
CA VAL A 166 7.85 -11.69 -12.96
C VAL A 166 9.15 -11.24 -13.60
N ASP A 167 9.20 -10.00 -14.06
CA ASP A 167 10.39 -9.41 -14.68
C ASP A 167 11.43 -9.02 -13.63
N SER A 168 10.99 -8.36 -12.56
CA SER A 168 11.86 -7.99 -11.45
C SER A 168 11.09 -7.71 -10.17
N SER A 169 11.79 -7.78 -9.05
CA SER A 169 11.27 -7.32 -7.76
C SER A 169 12.37 -6.72 -6.92
N SER A 170 12.02 -5.69 -6.16
CA SER A 170 12.92 -5.01 -5.23
C SER A 170 12.19 -4.76 -3.90
N PHE A 171 12.96 -4.62 -2.83
CA PHE A 171 12.44 -4.25 -1.52
C PHE A 171 13.30 -3.17 -0.88
N TYR A 172 12.67 -2.36 -0.02
CA TYR A 172 13.27 -1.19 0.61
C TYR A 172 12.85 -1.15 2.08
N PRO A 173 13.78 -1.18 3.04
CA PRO A 173 13.48 -1.03 4.47
C PRO A 173 12.78 0.31 4.74
N VAL A 174 11.70 0.28 5.50
CA VAL A 174 11.01 1.49 5.94
C VAL A 174 11.71 2.07 7.15
N VAL A 175 12.25 3.27 7.02
CA VAL A 175 12.95 3.99 8.10
C VAL A 175 12.02 4.89 8.90
N LYS A 176 10.96 5.41 8.26
CA LYS A 176 9.91 6.19 8.92
C LYS A 176 8.55 5.81 8.36
N ALA A 177 7.57 5.71 9.25
CA ALA A 177 6.19 5.49 8.87
C ALA A 177 5.26 6.28 9.79
N LYS A 178 4.20 6.86 9.22
CA LYS A 178 3.15 7.55 9.96
C LYS A 178 1.79 7.15 9.44
N ARG A 179 0.91 6.79 10.35
CA ARG A 179 -0.49 6.51 10.06
C ARG A 179 -1.32 7.75 10.38
N PHE A 180 -2.19 8.15 9.47
CA PHE A 180 -3.12 9.27 9.64
C PHE A 180 -4.55 8.78 9.89
N ALA A 181 -4.86 7.55 9.45
CA ALA A 181 -6.15 6.90 9.68
C ALA A 181 -5.98 5.63 10.51
N THR A 182 -6.99 5.26 11.28
CA THR A 182 -7.01 3.98 12.01
C THR A 182 -7.09 2.80 11.03
N LEU A 183 -6.72 1.61 11.48
CA LEU A 183 -6.80 0.41 10.63
C LEU A 183 -8.24 0.12 10.22
N GLU A 184 -9.19 0.31 11.15
CA GLU A 184 -10.63 0.14 10.89
C GLU A 184 -11.09 1.06 9.74
N LYS A 185 -10.65 2.33 9.76
CA LYS A 185 -10.97 3.28 8.70
C LYS A 185 -10.35 2.88 7.36
N LEU A 186 -9.12 2.32 7.36
CA LEU A 186 -8.47 1.80 6.15
C LEU A 186 -9.27 0.63 5.57
N ILE A 187 -9.68 -0.33 6.41
CA ILE A 187 -10.50 -1.48 6.01
C ILE A 187 -11.88 -1.01 5.53
N GLU A 188 -12.52 -0.07 6.22
CA GLU A 188 -13.80 0.50 5.80
C GLU A 188 -13.70 1.19 4.44
N THR A 189 -12.65 1.98 4.22
CA THR A 189 -12.39 2.65 2.94
C THR A 189 -12.19 1.62 1.83
N GLN A 190 -11.43 0.57 2.10
CA GLN A 190 -11.24 -0.54 1.16
C GLN A 190 -12.57 -1.20 0.80
N ARG A 191 -13.41 -1.54 1.79
CA ARG A 191 -14.74 -2.16 1.56
C ARG A 191 -15.64 -1.27 0.69
N LYS A 192 -15.62 0.04 0.91
CA LYS A 192 -16.37 0.99 0.09
C LYS A 192 -15.93 0.97 -1.37
N HIS A 193 -14.61 1.04 -1.62
CA HIS A 193 -14.09 0.98 -2.98
C HIS A 193 -14.44 -0.31 -3.69
N LEU A 194 -14.35 -1.44 -3.00
CA LEU A 194 -14.74 -2.74 -3.57
C LEU A 194 -16.22 -2.84 -3.87
N ALA A 195 -17.08 -2.32 -2.97
CA ALA A 195 -18.52 -2.30 -3.20
C ALA A 195 -18.90 -1.37 -4.38
N GLU A 196 -18.16 -0.29 -4.61
CA GLU A 196 -18.33 0.58 -5.77
C GLU A 196 -17.86 -0.09 -7.06
N GLU A 197 -16.74 -0.81 -7.02
CA GLU A 197 -16.23 -1.60 -8.17
C GLU A 197 -17.18 -2.74 -8.52
N ALA A 198 -17.71 -3.46 -7.51
CA ALA A 198 -18.68 -4.54 -7.72
C ALA A 198 -19.94 -4.08 -8.47
N LYS A 199 -20.42 -2.87 -8.20
CA LYS A 199 -21.58 -2.30 -8.91
C LYS A 199 -21.32 -2.03 -10.40
N LYS A 200 -20.05 -2.00 -10.83
CA LYS A 200 -19.64 -1.78 -12.22
C LYS A 200 -19.43 -3.07 -13.00
N ILE A 201 -19.42 -4.22 -12.33
CA ILE A 201 -19.22 -5.54 -12.94
C ILE A 201 -20.59 -6.16 -13.26
N PRO A 202 -20.85 -6.66 -14.48
CA PRO A 202 -22.08 -7.38 -14.78
C PRO A 202 -22.24 -8.63 -13.88
N GLU A 203 -23.49 -8.93 -13.44
CA GLU A 203 -23.80 -10.05 -12.52
C GLU A 203 -23.20 -11.39 -12.94
N THR A 204 -22.98 -11.63 -14.24
CA THR A 204 -22.42 -12.88 -14.78
C THR A 204 -20.93 -13.12 -14.45
N GLU A 205 -20.20 -12.11 -13.99
CA GLU A 205 -18.78 -12.22 -13.64
C GLU A 205 -18.53 -12.13 -12.12
N MET A 206 -19.57 -11.78 -11.34
CA MET A 206 -19.44 -11.52 -9.90
C MET A 206 -19.03 -12.74 -9.07
N ASP A 207 -19.51 -13.94 -9.41
CA ASP A 207 -19.31 -15.15 -8.61
C ASP A 207 -17.84 -15.64 -8.53
N LYS A 208 -16.98 -15.17 -9.44
CA LYS A 208 -15.58 -15.64 -9.51
C LYS A 208 -14.54 -14.69 -8.89
N GLU A 209 -14.89 -13.44 -8.66
CA GLU A 209 -13.92 -12.43 -8.19
C GLU A 209 -13.99 -12.14 -6.66
N PHE A 210 -15.03 -12.59 -5.97
CA PHE A 210 -15.28 -12.25 -4.56
C PHE A 210 -14.87 -13.31 -3.53
N ASP A 211 -14.33 -14.46 -3.94
CA ASP A 211 -13.82 -15.53 -3.04
C ASP A 211 -12.82 -15.04 -1.97
N TRP A 212 -12.12 -13.93 -2.25
CA TRP A 212 -11.14 -13.41 -1.31
C TRP A 212 -11.74 -12.60 -0.14
N VAL A 213 -12.99 -12.11 -0.24
CA VAL A 213 -13.66 -11.41 0.87
C VAL A 213 -14.00 -12.41 1.98
N GLU A 214 -14.47 -13.61 1.60
CA GLU A 214 -14.67 -14.71 2.55
C GLU A 214 -13.34 -15.18 3.14
N ASN A 215 -12.30 -15.34 2.33
CA ASN A 215 -10.96 -15.68 2.78
C ASN A 215 -10.35 -14.61 3.70
N PHE A 216 -10.69 -13.33 3.52
CA PHE A 216 -10.21 -12.25 4.38
C PHE A 216 -10.83 -12.33 5.78
N GLU A 217 -12.14 -12.65 5.90
CA GLU A 217 -12.80 -12.85 7.18
C GLU A 217 -12.27 -14.10 7.88
N GLU A 218 -12.05 -15.20 7.16
CA GLU A 218 -11.43 -16.41 7.66
C GLU A 218 -9.98 -16.15 8.12
N TYR A 219 -9.19 -15.40 7.35
CA TYR A 219 -7.83 -14.99 7.73
C TYR A 219 -7.85 -14.10 8.99
N ALA A 220 -8.77 -13.17 9.09
CA ALA A 220 -8.94 -12.32 10.27
C ALA A 220 -9.34 -13.14 11.52
N MET A 221 -10.18 -14.15 11.35
CA MET A 221 -10.56 -15.08 12.43
C MET A 221 -9.40 -15.99 12.85
N LEU A 222 -8.67 -16.56 11.89
CA LEU A 222 -7.53 -17.47 12.15
C LEU A 222 -6.34 -16.76 12.80
N THR A 223 -6.10 -15.50 12.46
CA THR A 223 -5.00 -14.72 13.05
C THR A 223 -5.36 -14.05 14.37
N GLY A 224 -6.65 -14.11 14.77
CA GLY A 224 -7.14 -13.45 15.97
C GLY A 224 -6.95 -11.94 15.96
N ALA A 225 -6.86 -11.33 14.79
CA ALA A 225 -6.73 -9.89 14.61
C ALA A 225 -8.09 -9.22 14.80
N LEU A 226 -8.43 -8.87 16.05
CA LEU A 226 -9.55 -7.98 16.30
C LEU A 226 -9.15 -6.52 15.99
N PRO A 227 -10.07 -5.70 15.45
CA PRO A 227 -9.84 -4.27 15.30
C PRO A 227 -9.66 -3.65 16.69
N GLY A 228 -8.52 -3.03 16.93
CA GLY A 228 -8.28 -2.26 18.16
C GLY A 228 -6.92 -2.39 18.84
N ASP A 229 -6.10 -3.37 18.51
CA ASP A 229 -4.80 -3.59 19.17
C ASP A 229 -3.61 -3.09 18.32
N ILE A 230 -3.52 -1.77 18.13
CA ILE A 230 -2.28 -1.12 17.63
C ILE A 230 -2.09 0.23 18.32
#